data_a533242d80bd48e4b5f1f142bf42a3d0
#
_entry.id   a533242d80bd48e4b5f1f142bf42a3d0
#
_cell.length_a   1.000
_cell.length_b   1.000
_cell.length_c   1.000
_cell.angle_alpha   90.00
_cell.angle_beta   90.00
_cell.angle_gamma   90.00
#
_symmetry.space_group_name_H-M   'P 1'
#
loop_
_entity.id
_entity.type
_entity.pdbx_description
1 polymer ?
#
loop_
_entity_poly.entity_id
_entity_poly.type
_entity_poly.pdbx_seq_one_letter_code
_entity_poly.pdbx_strand_id
1 'polypeptide(L)'
;PPLQGEVDAPPGADGRVRRPARQVFFRDGTQGGKKMGYPRNGKLLENARVLRKTMTPQERHLWYDYLRTCPFRFVRQKIVGPYILDFYCHSARLAIEIDGSQHYEKEGRAADAKRTDYLNSIHIDVLRFSNAEVNTQFAAVCSKILTEAQKRKAVIP
;
A
#
# COMPACT_ATOMS: atom_id res chain seq x y z
N PRO A 1 -49.72 0.28 -43.58
CA PRO A 1 -49.20 1.13 -42.54
C PRO A 1 -48.34 0.33 -41.58
N PRO A 2 -47.07 0.72 -41.43
CA PRO A 2 -46.14 0.00 -40.57
C PRO A 2 -46.22 0.59 -39.16
N LEU A 3 -46.27 -0.26 -38.17
CA LEU A 3 -46.11 0.09 -36.78
C LEU A 3 -44.63 0.05 -36.42
N GLN A 4 -44.11 1.21 -36.12
CA GLN A 4 -42.80 1.40 -35.53
C GLN A 4 -42.83 0.88 -34.08
N GLY A 5 -42.05 -0.13 -33.78
CA GLY A 5 -41.71 -0.56 -32.42
C GLY A 5 -40.39 0.05 -32.01
N GLU A 6 -40.45 1.14 -31.28
CA GLU A 6 -39.31 1.74 -30.60
C GLU A 6 -38.98 0.86 -29.40
N VAL A 7 -37.85 0.13 -29.46
CA VAL A 7 -37.33 -0.60 -28.31
C VAL A 7 -36.42 0.32 -27.53
N ASP A 8 -36.97 0.86 -26.43
CA ASP A 8 -36.23 1.53 -25.42
C ASP A 8 -35.11 0.63 -24.85
N ALA A 9 -33.89 1.04 -25.09
CA ALA A 9 -32.73 0.46 -24.41
C ALA A 9 -32.72 0.91 -22.95
N PRO A 10 -32.52 0.00 -21.99
CA PRO A 10 -32.42 0.40 -20.58
C PRO A 10 -31.18 1.21 -20.35
N PRO A 11 -31.21 2.25 -19.48
CA PRO A 11 -30.05 3.04 -19.15
C PRO A 11 -29.01 2.19 -18.45
N GLY A 12 -27.76 2.28 -18.93
CA GLY A 12 -26.62 1.57 -18.41
C GLY A 12 -26.48 1.71 -16.90
N ALA A 13 -26.57 0.57 -16.21
CA ALA A 13 -26.25 0.47 -14.81
C ALA A 13 -24.74 0.67 -14.61
N ASP A 14 -24.30 1.91 -14.43
CA ASP A 14 -22.97 2.23 -13.89
C ASP A 14 -22.93 1.78 -12.43
N GLY A 15 -22.59 0.51 -12.23
CA GLY A 15 -22.49 -0.15 -10.92
C GLY A 15 -21.32 0.34 -10.08
N ARG A 16 -21.07 1.65 -10.06
CA ARG A 16 -20.17 2.26 -9.08
C ARG A 16 -20.85 2.29 -7.73
N VAL A 17 -20.67 1.21 -6.97
CA VAL A 17 -20.95 1.23 -5.53
C VAL A 17 -20.07 2.30 -4.89
N ARG A 18 -20.63 3.48 -4.70
CA ARG A 18 -20.03 4.55 -3.88
C ARG A 18 -19.95 4.01 -2.46
N ARG A 19 -18.77 3.59 -2.03
CA ARG A 19 -18.53 3.28 -0.63
C ARG A 19 -18.81 4.54 0.18
N PRO A 20 -19.63 4.48 1.27
CA PRO A 20 -19.84 5.64 2.12
C PRO A 20 -18.49 6.10 2.66
N ALA A 21 -18.28 7.41 2.67
CA ALA A 21 -17.12 8.03 3.30
C ALA A 21 -17.07 7.55 4.76
N ARG A 22 -16.17 6.63 5.06
CA ARG A 22 -15.94 6.18 6.44
C ARG A 22 -15.36 7.37 7.20
N GLN A 23 -16.18 7.91 8.06
CA GLN A 23 -15.79 8.85 9.10
C GLN A 23 -14.63 8.21 9.89
N VAL A 24 -13.43 8.78 9.72
CA VAL A 24 -12.23 8.32 10.43
C VAL A 24 -12.34 8.86 11.85
N PHE A 25 -12.89 8.06 12.75
CA PHE A 25 -12.74 8.31 14.17
C PHE A 25 -11.27 8.08 14.54
N PHE A 26 -10.50 9.15 14.58
CA PHE A 26 -9.30 9.18 15.39
C PHE A 26 -9.78 9.18 16.85
N ARG A 27 -9.75 8.04 17.52
CA ARG A 27 -9.77 8.02 18.98
C ARG A 27 -8.43 8.61 19.41
N ASP A 28 -8.43 9.90 19.70
CA ASP A 28 -7.39 10.53 20.48
C ASP A 28 -7.46 9.94 21.90
N GLY A 29 -6.60 8.96 22.16
CA GLY A 29 -6.26 8.60 23.52
C GLY A 29 -5.47 9.74 24.12
N THR A 30 -6.15 10.72 24.67
CA THR A 30 -5.60 11.77 25.52
C THR A 30 -5.21 11.17 26.86
N GLN A 31 -3.96 10.74 26.97
CA GLN A 31 -3.22 10.78 28.24
C GLN A 31 -1.86 11.38 27.96
N GLY A 32 -1.57 12.49 28.63
CA GLY A 32 -0.41 13.37 28.66
C GLY A 32 0.96 12.79 28.24
N GLY A 33 1.13 12.45 26.98
CA GLY A 33 2.41 12.09 26.38
C GLY A 33 2.70 13.03 25.22
N LYS A 34 3.83 13.73 25.27
CA LYS A 34 4.38 14.49 24.15
C LYS A 34 4.20 13.67 22.88
N LYS A 35 3.48 14.23 21.90
CA LYS A 35 3.47 13.69 20.51
C LYS A 35 4.94 13.60 20.09
N MET A 36 5.53 12.40 20.13
CA MET A 36 6.79 12.11 19.45
C MET A 36 6.48 12.12 17.95
N GLY A 37 6.28 13.34 17.43
CA GLY A 37 6.32 13.58 16.00
C GLY A 37 7.77 13.40 15.59
N TYR A 38 8.06 12.35 14.82
CA TYR A 38 9.34 12.28 14.12
C TYR A 38 9.57 13.60 13.42
N PRO A 39 10.81 14.18 13.49
CA PRO A 39 11.11 15.43 12.82
C PRO A 39 10.67 15.29 11.36
N ARG A 40 9.78 16.19 10.92
CA ARG A 40 9.30 16.20 9.53
C ARG A 40 10.48 16.57 8.65
N ASN A 41 11.18 15.57 8.15
CA ASN A 41 12.22 15.77 7.17
C ASN A 41 11.56 16.23 5.85
N GLY A 42 11.66 17.53 5.55
CA GLY A 42 11.06 18.12 4.36
C GLY A 42 11.50 17.44 3.07
N LYS A 43 12.75 16.96 3.00
CA LYS A 43 13.28 16.19 1.87
C LYS A 43 12.53 14.85 1.69
N LEU A 44 12.22 14.14 2.77
CA LEU A 44 11.44 12.89 2.69
C LEU A 44 10.01 13.13 2.21
N LEU A 45 9.40 14.25 2.61
CA LEU A 45 8.05 14.62 2.12
C LEU A 45 8.05 14.91 0.63
N GLU A 46 9.06 15.65 0.16
CA GLU A 46 9.21 15.95 -1.25
C GLU A 46 9.49 14.68 -2.07
N ASN A 47 10.45 13.85 -1.62
CA ASN A 47 10.75 12.57 -2.25
C ASN A 47 9.50 11.67 -2.34
N ALA A 48 8.73 11.54 -1.24
CA ALA A 48 7.50 10.76 -1.26
C ALA A 48 6.45 11.32 -2.23
N ARG A 49 6.39 12.64 -2.43
CA ARG A 49 5.51 13.27 -3.43
C ARG A 49 5.95 12.95 -4.86
N VAL A 50 7.26 12.99 -5.12
CA VAL A 50 7.84 12.64 -6.42
C VAL A 50 7.57 11.16 -6.71
N LEU A 51 7.92 10.26 -5.80
CA LEU A 51 7.72 8.82 -5.94
C LEU A 51 6.26 8.43 -6.20
N ARG A 52 5.29 9.11 -5.56
CA ARG A 52 3.86 8.88 -5.87
C ARG A 52 3.48 9.21 -7.31
N LYS A 53 4.21 10.11 -7.97
CA LYS A 53 3.97 10.50 -9.37
C LYS A 53 4.76 9.64 -10.35
N THR A 54 5.90 9.10 -9.92
CA THR A 54 6.86 8.36 -10.74
C THR A 54 6.92 6.88 -10.41
N MET A 55 5.76 6.28 -10.11
CA MET A 55 5.67 4.84 -9.83
C MET A 55 6.23 4.01 -10.98
N THR A 56 6.97 2.95 -10.63
CA THR A 56 7.42 1.95 -11.62
C THR A 56 6.23 1.23 -12.26
N PRO A 57 6.39 0.59 -13.42
CA PRO A 57 5.33 -0.20 -14.04
C PRO A 57 4.76 -1.28 -13.10
N GLN A 58 5.62 -1.96 -12.32
CA GLN A 58 5.25 -3.01 -11.38
C GLN A 58 4.49 -2.47 -10.16
N GLU A 59 4.94 -1.34 -9.60
CA GLU A 59 4.18 -0.64 -8.56
C GLU A 59 2.80 -0.21 -9.05
N ARG A 60 2.71 0.32 -10.28
CA ARG A 60 1.45 0.71 -10.90
C ARG A 60 0.53 -0.49 -11.08
N HIS A 61 1.05 -1.61 -11.61
CA HIS A 61 0.31 -2.86 -11.78
C HIS A 61 -0.24 -3.34 -10.43
N LEU A 62 0.63 -3.48 -9.40
CA LEU A 62 0.19 -3.94 -8.08
C LEU A 62 -0.84 -2.99 -7.44
N TRP A 63 -0.66 -1.67 -7.60
CA TRP A 63 -1.57 -0.69 -7.02
C TRP A 63 -2.94 -0.67 -7.68
N TYR A 64 -2.99 -0.51 -8.99
CA TYR A 64 -4.26 -0.28 -9.69
C TYR A 64 -5.08 -1.55 -9.86
N ASP A 65 -4.43 -2.69 -10.05
CA ASP A 65 -5.11 -3.94 -10.32
C ASP A 65 -5.42 -4.74 -9.06
N TYR A 66 -4.79 -4.39 -7.92
CA TYR A 66 -5.04 -5.10 -6.68
C TYR A 66 -5.16 -4.22 -5.43
N LEU A 67 -4.08 -3.56 -4.97
CA LEU A 67 -4.03 -2.93 -3.63
C LEU A 67 -5.09 -1.85 -3.41
N ARG A 68 -5.46 -1.14 -4.45
CA ARG A 68 -6.48 -0.08 -4.40
C ARG A 68 -7.86 -0.60 -4.02
N THR A 69 -8.18 -1.83 -4.37
CA THR A 69 -9.51 -2.45 -4.20
C THR A 69 -9.52 -3.60 -3.20
N CYS A 70 -8.36 -4.02 -2.68
CA CYS A 70 -8.28 -5.12 -1.73
C CYS A 70 -9.00 -4.78 -0.40
N PRO A 71 -9.39 -5.78 0.41
CA PRO A 71 -10.13 -5.57 1.66
C PRO A 71 -9.37 -4.74 2.70
N PHE A 72 -8.04 -4.68 2.60
CA PHE A 72 -7.16 -3.90 3.47
C PHE A 72 -6.84 -2.55 2.84
N ARG A 73 -6.82 -1.51 3.66
CA ARG A 73 -6.49 -0.17 3.18
C ARG A 73 -4.99 0.02 3.13
N PHE A 74 -4.42 -0.06 1.95
CA PHE A 74 -3.04 0.34 1.69
C PHE A 74 -2.94 1.83 1.33
N VAL A 75 -1.80 2.43 1.63
CA VAL A 75 -1.39 3.78 1.20
C VAL A 75 -0.04 3.69 0.50
N ARG A 76 0.20 4.57 -0.48
CA ARG A 76 1.44 4.60 -1.24
C ARG A 76 2.46 5.53 -0.61
N GLN A 77 3.74 5.18 -0.73
CA GLN A 77 4.89 6.01 -0.36
C GLN A 77 4.71 6.60 1.03
N LYS A 78 4.56 5.71 2.00
CA LYS A 78 4.36 6.07 3.41
C LYS A 78 5.71 6.34 4.06
N ILE A 79 5.87 7.54 4.63
CA ILE A 79 7.03 7.87 5.46
C ILE A 79 6.86 7.24 6.84
N VAL A 80 7.87 6.46 7.25
CA VAL A 80 7.96 5.83 8.56
C VAL A 80 9.39 6.03 9.08
N GLY A 81 9.56 6.86 10.09
CA GLY A 81 10.87 7.28 10.55
C GLY A 81 11.71 7.89 9.41
N PRO A 82 12.94 7.41 9.18
CA PRO A 82 13.79 7.90 8.10
C PRO A 82 13.51 7.24 6.73
N TYR A 83 12.53 6.35 6.62
CA TYR A 83 12.28 5.53 5.43
C TYR A 83 10.97 5.87 4.74
N ILE A 84 10.91 5.62 3.42
CA ILE A 84 9.70 5.65 2.63
C ILE A 84 9.37 4.22 2.24
N LEU A 85 8.15 3.76 2.54
CA LEU A 85 7.64 2.43 2.19
C LEU A 85 6.76 2.55 0.94
N ASP A 86 6.94 1.68 -0.06
CA ASP A 86 6.18 1.76 -1.31
C ASP A 86 4.68 1.65 -1.07
N PHE A 87 4.26 0.62 -0.33
CA PHE A 87 2.88 0.46 0.12
C PHE A 87 2.85 0.08 1.59
N TYR A 88 1.90 0.63 2.33
CA TYR A 88 1.75 0.36 3.75
C TYR A 88 0.29 0.20 4.15
N CYS A 89 -0.01 -0.84 4.90
CA CYS A 89 -1.29 -1.09 5.53
C CYS A 89 -1.18 -0.87 7.04
N HIS A 90 -1.86 0.15 7.55
CA HIS A 90 -1.79 0.48 8.97
C HIS A 90 -2.46 -0.59 9.85
N SER A 91 -3.63 -1.10 9.45
CA SER A 91 -4.39 -2.09 10.24
C SER A 91 -3.71 -3.44 10.36
N ALA A 92 -2.80 -3.79 9.44
CA ALA A 92 -2.01 -5.00 9.48
C ALA A 92 -0.55 -4.74 9.87
N ARG A 93 -0.13 -3.47 10.02
CA ARG A 93 1.28 -3.08 10.18
C ARG A 93 2.20 -3.78 9.17
N LEU A 94 1.75 -3.82 7.92
CA LEU A 94 2.39 -4.53 6.83
C LEU A 94 2.85 -3.54 5.77
N ALA A 95 4.13 -3.58 5.46
CA ALA A 95 4.72 -2.89 4.32
C ALA A 95 4.90 -3.87 3.15
N ILE A 96 4.78 -3.35 1.93
CA ILE A 96 5.09 -4.09 0.70
C ILE A 96 6.06 -3.24 -0.09
N GLU A 97 7.14 -3.84 -0.55
CA GLU A 97 8.19 -3.22 -1.35
C GLU A 97 8.39 -4.02 -2.63
N ILE A 98 8.57 -3.30 -3.73
CA ILE A 98 8.88 -3.89 -5.03
C ILE A 98 10.35 -3.65 -5.32
N ASP A 99 11.16 -4.70 -5.21
CA ASP A 99 12.58 -4.61 -5.48
C ASP A 99 12.85 -4.71 -6.99
N GLY A 100 13.36 -3.61 -7.55
CA GLY A 100 14.01 -3.65 -8.85
C GLY A 100 15.25 -4.55 -8.79
N SER A 101 15.62 -5.17 -9.92
CA SER A 101 16.82 -5.97 -10.08
C SER A 101 18.11 -5.12 -10.04
N GLN A 102 18.26 -4.29 -9.02
CA GLN A 102 19.46 -3.49 -8.84
C GLN A 102 20.49 -4.32 -8.07
N HIS A 103 21.68 -4.34 -8.59
CA HIS A 103 22.84 -5.06 -8.09
C HIS A 103 23.02 -4.90 -6.59
N TYR A 104 23.01 -6.02 -5.87
CA TYR A 104 23.31 -6.10 -4.44
C TYR A 104 24.82 -5.84 -4.20
N GLU A 105 25.21 -4.59 -4.18
CA GLU A 105 26.51 -4.21 -3.68
C GLU A 105 26.55 -4.40 -2.15
N LYS A 106 27.73 -4.77 -1.60
CA LYS A 106 27.87 -5.09 -0.17
C LYS A 106 27.40 -3.96 0.77
N GLU A 107 27.53 -2.71 0.34
CA GLU A 107 27.11 -1.53 1.09
C GLU A 107 25.58 -1.43 1.18
N GLY A 108 24.86 -1.86 0.16
CA GLY A 108 23.39 -1.91 0.16
C GLY A 108 22.81 -2.87 1.19
N ARG A 109 23.50 -4.01 1.44
CA ARG A 109 23.01 -5.02 2.40
C ARG A 109 23.01 -4.52 3.84
N ALA A 110 24.03 -3.77 4.27
CA ALA A 110 24.10 -3.24 5.62
C ALA A 110 23.03 -2.16 5.87
N ALA A 111 22.77 -1.32 4.87
CA ALA A 111 21.71 -0.32 4.94
C ALA A 111 20.32 -0.97 4.96
N ASP A 112 20.10 -2.03 4.18
CA ASP A 112 18.86 -2.78 4.13
C ASP A 112 18.58 -3.55 5.42
N ALA A 113 19.63 -4.15 6.04
CA ALA A 113 19.52 -4.78 7.35
C ALA A 113 19.09 -3.76 8.42
N LYS A 114 19.74 -2.59 8.50
CA LYS A 114 19.36 -1.51 9.44
C LYS A 114 17.92 -1.04 9.23
N ARG A 115 17.48 -0.94 7.98
CA ARG A 115 16.09 -0.58 7.63
C ARG A 115 15.11 -1.64 8.14
N THR A 116 15.41 -2.91 7.89
CA THR A 116 14.59 -4.04 8.32
C THR A 116 14.51 -4.12 9.84
N ASP A 117 15.64 -4.01 10.55
CA ASP A 117 15.70 -4.01 12.00
C ASP A 117 14.91 -2.86 12.61
N TYR A 118 15.01 -1.66 12.04
CA TYR A 118 14.22 -0.51 12.47
C TYR A 118 12.72 -0.77 12.32
N LEU A 119 12.26 -1.24 11.17
CA LEU A 119 10.85 -1.52 10.92
C LEU A 119 10.33 -2.62 11.84
N ASN A 120 11.10 -3.68 12.05
CA ASN A 120 10.76 -4.75 12.99
C ASN A 120 10.66 -4.24 14.43
N SER A 121 11.56 -3.34 14.86
CA SER A 121 11.54 -2.76 16.21
C SER A 121 10.27 -1.97 16.53
N ILE A 122 9.59 -1.48 15.50
CA ILE A 122 8.29 -0.79 15.61
C ILE A 122 7.12 -1.66 15.14
N HIS A 123 7.32 -2.98 15.06
CA HIS A 123 6.33 -3.98 14.69
C HIS A 123 5.72 -3.81 13.28
N ILE A 124 6.51 -3.39 12.33
CA ILE A 124 6.13 -3.36 10.91
C ILE A 124 6.87 -4.48 10.20
N ASP A 125 6.14 -5.44 9.63
CA ASP A 125 6.71 -6.45 8.77
C ASP A 125 6.76 -5.95 7.33
N VAL A 126 7.76 -6.45 6.59
CA VAL A 126 7.98 -6.07 5.20
C VAL A 126 7.89 -7.30 4.32
N LEU A 127 6.99 -7.29 3.34
CA LEU A 127 6.98 -8.23 2.22
C LEU A 127 7.68 -7.59 1.04
N ARG A 128 8.69 -8.28 0.52
CA ARG A 128 9.39 -7.88 -0.69
C ARG A 128 9.04 -8.78 -1.84
N PHE A 129 8.83 -8.19 -2.99
CA PHE A 129 8.60 -8.89 -4.24
C PHE A 129 9.51 -8.32 -5.31
N SER A 130 10.13 -9.18 -6.09
CA SER A 130 10.89 -8.76 -7.26
C SER A 130 9.95 -8.29 -8.38
N ASN A 131 10.47 -7.47 -9.29
CA ASN A 131 9.75 -7.12 -10.52
C ASN A 131 9.31 -8.35 -11.32
N ALA A 132 10.12 -9.41 -11.33
CA ALA A 132 9.80 -10.66 -12.01
C ALA A 132 8.58 -11.36 -11.40
N GLU A 133 8.49 -11.45 -10.06
CA GLU A 133 7.33 -12.05 -9.38
C GLU A 133 6.05 -11.26 -9.68
N VAL A 134 6.09 -9.93 -9.64
CA VAL A 134 4.92 -9.11 -9.99
C VAL A 134 4.48 -9.32 -11.44
N ASN A 135 5.44 -9.46 -12.36
CA ASN A 135 5.13 -9.63 -13.79
C ASN A 135 4.63 -11.05 -14.14
N THR A 136 5.16 -12.09 -13.47
CA THR A 136 4.94 -13.49 -13.89
C THR A 136 4.07 -14.29 -12.93
N GLN A 137 3.94 -13.85 -11.66
CA GLN A 137 3.25 -14.58 -10.59
C GLN A 137 2.27 -13.68 -9.84
N PHE A 138 1.63 -12.74 -10.53
CA PHE A 138 0.80 -11.70 -9.93
C PHE A 138 -0.27 -12.25 -8.97
N ALA A 139 -0.99 -13.31 -9.36
CA ALA A 139 -2.00 -13.93 -8.51
C ALA A 139 -1.42 -14.48 -7.19
N ALA A 140 -0.22 -15.07 -7.24
CA ALA A 140 0.47 -15.57 -6.06
C ALA A 140 0.94 -14.42 -5.15
N VAL A 141 1.43 -13.33 -5.73
CA VAL A 141 1.77 -12.09 -5.01
C VAL A 141 0.55 -11.55 -4.27
N CYS A 142 -0.58 -11.40 -4.96
CA CYS A 142 -1.84 -10.92 -4.37
C CYS A 142 -2.32 -11.82 -3.22
N SER A 143 -2.28 -13.15 -3.41
CA SER A 143 -2.69 -14.13 -2.41
C SER A 143 -1.80 -14.07 -1.17
N LYS A 144 -0.48 -13.94 -1.34
CA LYS A 144 0.49 -13.81 -0.24
C LYS A 144 0.24 -12.54 0.55
N ILE A 145 0.00 -11.41 -0.11
CA ILE A 145 -0.31 -10.14 0.54
C ILE A 145 -1.58 -10.25 1.38
N LEU A 146 -2.65 -10.84 0.82
CA LEU A 146 -3.92 -11.00 1.52
C LEU A 146 -3.77 -11.87 2.77
N THR A 147 -3.12 -13.02 2.62
CA THR A 147 -2.89 -13.98 3.71
C THR A 147 -2.10 -13.34 4.86
N GLU A 148 -1.00 -12.65 4.56
CA GLU A 148 -0.20 -12.00 5.58
C GLU A 148 -0.94 -10.84 6.26
N ALA A 149 -1.69 -10.03 5.49
CA ALA A 149 -2.51 -8.97 6.08
C ALA A 149 -3.61 -9.50 7.00
N GLN A 150 -4.22 -10.63 6.67
CA GLN A 150 -5.23 -11.30 7.50
C GLN A 150 -4.62 -11.85 8.78
N LYS A 151 -3.52 -12.58 8.70
CA LYS A 151 -2.79 -13.12 9.88
C LYS A 151 -2.44 -12.01 10.86
N ARG A 152 -1.85 -10.94 10.37
CA ARG A 152 -1.41 -9.83 11.21
C ARG A 152 -2.57 -9.07 11.84
N LYS A 153 -3.65 -8.85 11.13
CA LYS A 153 -4.84 -8.21 11.69
C LYS A 153 -5.45 -9.04 12.82
N ALA A 154 -5.35 -10.36 12.78
CA ALA A 154 -5.85 -11.24 13.84
C ALA A 154 -5.00 -11.17 15.12
N VAL A 155 -3.73 -10.75 15.02
CA VAL A 155 -2.77 -10.67 16.14
C VAL A 155 -2.73 -9.28 16.77
N ILE A 156 -3.09 -8.24 16.01
CA ILE A 156 -3.07 -6.85 16.50
C ILE A 156 -4.45 -6.53 17.12
N PRO A 157 -4.51 -6.28 18.44
CA PRO A 157 -5.77 -5.98 19.14
C PRO A 157 -6.38 -4.64 18.70
#